data_dbce0a48be5430cd80cd68e89c38e24b
#
_entry.id   dbce0a48be5430cd80cd68e89c38e24b
#
_cell.length_a   1.000
_cell.length_b   1.000
_cell.length_c   1.000
_cell.angle_alpha   90.00
_cell.angle_beta   90.00
_cell.angle_gamma   90.00
#
_symmetry.space_group_name_H-M   'P 1'
#
loop_
_entity.id
_entity.type
_entity.pdbx_description
1 polymer ?
#
loop_
_entity_poly.entity_id
_entity_poly.type
_entity_poly.pdbx_seq_one_letter_code
_entity_poly.pdbx_strand_id
1 'polypeptide(L)'
;MLSDILCIFAVAMQRLKYFLIWLKRIRHCYGFGIQSPTDYWFVRYVINEHWPYYQTEKLGESDDWLTRKVGRLYFRLANWRQPGVIEADDYQSYLQAGCRKAALGESKEFILISNDAELIKRMNIIYNKVRENTMVVIDGIHRNKDNWQKVVSDERTVVTFDLYYCGIVFFDKKRHKQNYIINF
;
A
#
# COMPACT_ATOMS: atom_id res chain seq x y z
N MET A 1 -8.41 -5.42 36.46
CA MET A 1 -7.22 -6.29 36.68
C MET A 1 -7.16 -7.46 35.71
N LEU A 2 -8.16 -8.37 35.63
CA LEU A 2 -8.13 -9.50 34.65
C LEU A 2 -8.28 -9.00 33.20
N SER A 3 -9.12 -8.00 32.96
CA SER A 3 -9.29 -7.35 31.64
C SER A 3 -8.00 -6.70 31.13
N ASP A 4 -7.25 -6.07 32.03
CA ASP A 4 -6.01 -5.36 31.67
C ASP A 4 -4.90 -6.35 31.29
N ILE A 5 -4.82 -7.48 32.01
CA ILE A 5 -3.88 -8.57 31.69
C ILE A 5 -4.21 -9.21 30.34
N LEU A 6 -5.50 -9.46 30.04
CA LEU A 6 -5.94 -9.96 28.75
C LEU A 6 -5.63 -8.99 27.61
N CYS A 7 -5.81 -7.71 27.83
CA CYS A 7 -5.50 -6.67 26.84
C CYS A 7 -3.99 -6.62 26.55
N ILE A 8 -3.14 -6.63 27.59
CA ILE A 8 -1.67 -6.66 27.44
C ILE A 8 -1.22 -7.91 26.69
N PHE A 9 -1.80 -9.07 27.01
CA PHE A 9 -1.48 -10.31 26.34
C PHE A 9 -1.88 -10.30 24.85
N ALA A 10 -3.07 -9.77 24.52
CA ALA A 10 -3.53 -9.62 23.13
C ALA A 10 -2.60 -8.71 22.33
N VAL A 11 -2.17 -7.58 22.88
CA VAL A 11 -1.22 -6.65 22.24
C VAL A 11 0.15 -7.33 22.03
N ALA A 12 0.64 -8.09 23.02
CA ALA A 12 1.90 -8.80 22.88
C ALA A 12 1.85 -9.89 21.79
N MET A 13 0.76 -10.64 21.73
CA MET A 13 0.53 -11.65 20.69
C MET A 13 0.44 -11.02 19.30
N GLN A 14 -0.20 -9.87 19.17
CA GLN A 14 -0.29 -9.15 17.92
C GLN A 14 1.09 -8.64 17.45
N ARG A 15 1.89 -8.10 18.36
CA ARG A 15 3.28 -7.68 18.06
C ARG A 15 4.15 -8.85 17.62
N LEU A 16 4.02 -10.00 18.29
CA LEU A 16 4.74 -11.23 17.91
C LEU A 16 4.35 -11.69 16.51
N LYS A 17 3.05 -11.65 16.16
CA LYS A 17 2.57 -11.96 14.81
C LYS A 17 3.22 -11.04 13.76
N TYR A 18 3.27 -9.74 13.99
CA TYR A 18 3.90 -8.78 13.06
C TYR A 18 5.41 -9.05 12.91
N PHE A 19 6.09 -9.36 14.01
CA PHE A 19 7.51 -9.72 13.99
C PHE A 19 7.76 -10.99 13.18
N LEU A 20 6.94 -12.02 13.34
CA LEU A 20 7.06 -13.27 12.57
C LEU A 20 6.81 -13.07 11.07
N ILE A 21 5.86 -12.20 10.71
CA ILE A 21 5.60 -11.82 9.31
C ILE A 21 6.83 -11.13 8.74
N TRP A 22 7.38 -10.14 9.46
CA TRP A 22 8.59 -9.42 9.07
C TRP A 22 9.78 -10.36 8.89
N LEU A 23 9.98 -11.29 9.83
CA LEU A 23 11.08 -12.26 9.78
C LEU A 23 10.97 -13.20 8.56
N LYS A 24 9.78 -13.66 8.22
CA LYS A 24 9.54 -14.48 7.01
C LYS A 24 9.88 -13.75 5.72
N ARG A 25 9.82 -12.44 5.72
CA ARG A 25 10.05 -11.58 4.55
C ARG A 25 11.40 -10.85 4.57
N ILE A 26 12.29 -11.20 5.50
CA ILE A 26 13.56 -10.50 5.74
C ILE A 26 14.46 -10.43 4.48
N ARG A 27 14.37 -11.43 3.60
CA ARG A 27 15.13 -11.46 2.34
C ARG A 27 14.67 -10.43 1.30
N HIS A 28 13.53 -9.79 1.53
CA HIS A 28 12.91 -8.79 0.64
C HIS A 28 12.99 -7.37 1.20
N CYS A 29 13.93 -7.13 2.12
CA CYS A 29 14.15 -5.81 2.70
C CYS A 29 14.82 -4.86 1.71
N TYR A 30 14.44 -3.58 1.76
CA TYR A 30 15.12 -2.46 1.08
C TYR A 30 15.31 -2.62 -0.44
N GLY A 31 14.51 -3.44 -1.09
CA GLY A 31 14.62 -3.65 -2.53
C GLY A 31 15.74 -4.59 -2.95
N PHE A 32 16.26 -5.41 -2.04
CA PHE A 32 17.26 -6.42 -2.38
C PHE A 32 16.75 -7.34 -3.51
N GLY A 33 17.56 -7.50 -4.56
CA GLY A 33 17.24 -8.31 -5.74
C GLY A 33 16.44 -7.59 -6.84
N ILE A 34 16.07 -6.32 -6.66
CA ILE A 34 15.43 -5.51 -7.71
C ILE A 34 16.49 -5.02 -8.69
N GLN A 35 16.40 -5.46 -9.96
CA GLN A 35 17.34 -5.07 -11.00
C GLN A 35 16.94 -3.77 -11.72
N SER A 36 15.65 -3.42 -11.74
CA SER A 36 15.15 -2.18 -12.32
C SER A 36 15.57 -0.98 -11.47
N PRO A 37 16.36 -0.01 -11.99
CA PRO A 37 16.77 1.16 -11.22
C PRO A 37 15.57 2.00 -10.73
N THR A 38 14.54 2.15 -11.56
CA THR A 38 13.32 2.90 -11.21
C THR A 38 12.56 2.22 -10.08
N ASP A 39 12.44 0.88 -10.11
CA ASP A 39 11.71 0.14 -9.09
C ASP A 39 12.49 0.07 -7.79
N TYR A 40 13.82 -0.09 -7.89
CA TYR A 40 14.71 0.00 -6.72
C TYR A 40 14.59 1.36 -6.05
N TRP A 41 14.63 2.45 -6.84
CA TRP A 41 14.48 3.81 -6.33
C TRP A 41 13.13 3.99 -5.62
N PHE A 42 12.04 3.53 -6.24
CA PHE A 42 10.69 3.61 -5.67
C PHE A 42 10.61 2.85 -4.33
N VAL A 43 11.15 1.63 -4.27
CA VAL A 43 11.16 0.86 -3.01
C VAL A 43 12.02 1.53 -1.95
N ARG A 44 13.19 2.05 -2.34
CA ARG A 44 14.14 2.62 -1.39
C ARG A 44 13.71 3.96 -0.82
N TYR A 45 13.18 4.83 -1.67
CA TYR A 45 12.96 6.24 -1.32
C TYR A 45 11.48 6.63 -1.19
N VAL A 46 10.53 5.74 -1.52
CA VAL A 46 9.12 5.99 -1.30
C VAL A 46 8.52 4.97 -0.32
N ILE A 47 8.67 3.67 -0.60
CA ILE A 47 8.09 2.63 0.27
C ILE A 47 8.82 2.58 1.62
N ASN A 48 10.16 2.50 1.60
CA ASN A 48 11.02 2.37 2.80
C ASN A 48 11.62 3.71 3.26
N GLU A 49 11.01 4.82 2.93
CA GLU A 49 11.43 6.12 3.42
C GLU A 49 11.21 6.22 4.94
N HIS A 50 12.22 6.69 5.65
CA HIS A 50 12.22 6.81 7.11
C HIS A 50 12.30 8.26 7.60
N TRP A 51 12.23 9.25 6.70
CA TRP A 51 12.27 10.64 7.10
C TRP A 51 11.05 11.01 7.94
N PRO A 52 11.24 11.70 9.08
CA PRO A 52 10.12 12.18 9.88
C PRO A 52 9.43 13.35 9.15
N TYR A 53 8.19 13.13 8.78
CA TYR A 53 7.34 14.20 8.29
C TYR A 53 6.57 14.79 9.47
N TYR A 54 6.77 16.05 9.80
CA TYR A 54 6.05 16.74 10.89
C TYR A 54 4.52 16.59 10.77
N GLN A 55 4.02 16.51 9.55
CA GLN A 55 2.59 16.32 9.30
C GLN A 55 2.06 14.95 9.72
N THR A 56 2.91 13.93 9.74
CA THR A 56 2.50 12.57 10.11
C THR A 56 2.60 12.30 11.62
N GLU A 57 3.22 13.17 12.40
CA GLU A 57 3.31 12.99 13.85
C GLU A 57 1.94 13.06 14.53
N LYS A 58 1.10 14.01 14.09
CA LYS A 58 -0.27 14.19 14.61
C LYS A 58 -1.31 13.34 13.89
N LEU A 59 -0.98 12.84 12.67
CA LEU A 59 -1.88 11.98 11.93
C LEU A 59 -1.94 10.60 12.57
N GLY A 60 -3.15 10.14 12.88
CA GLY A 60 -3.39 8.80 13.39
C GLY A 60 -2.95 8.59 14.84
N GLU A 61 -2.93 9.63 15.69
CA GLU A 61 -2.65 9.46 17.13
C GLU A 61 -3.59 8.45 17.79
N SER A 62 -4.85 8.43 17.35
CA SER A 62 -5.88 7.49 17.82
C SER A 62 -5.86 6.12 17.07
N ASP A 63 -5.10 6.01 15.98
CA ASP A 63 -5.09 4.81 15.18
C ASP A 63 -4.24 3.70 15.80
N ASP A 64 -4.60 2.45 15.53
CA ASP A 64 -3.76 1.32 15.89
C ASP A 64 -2.44 1.34 15.11
N TRP A 65 -1.49 0.54 15.58
CA TRP A 65 -0.14 0.50 15.00
C TRP A 65 -0.15 0.15 13.50
N LEU A 66 -0.99 -0.77 13.06
CA LEU A 66 -1.04 -1.20 11.66
C LEU A 66 -1.65 -0.14 10.77
N THR A 67 -2.78 0.43 11.18
CA THR A 67 -3.46 1.52 10.48
C THR A 67 -2.52 2.71 10.30
N ARG A 68 -1.80 3.09 11.36
CA ARG A 68 -0.80 4.16 11.31
C ARG A 68 0.36 3.84 10.38
N LYS A 69 0.88 2.61 10.42
CA LYS A 69 1.98 2.17 9.56
C LYS A 69 1.60 2.25 8.08
N VAL A 70 0.45 1.70 7.73
CA VAL A 70 -0.06 1.67 6.35
C VAL A 70 -0.48 3.08 5.90
N GLY A 71 -1.15 3.85 6.76
CA GLY A 71 -1.53 5.24 6.49
C GLY A 71 -0.33 6.13 6.18
N ARG A 72 0.78 5.99 6.93
CA ARG A 72 2.03 6.70 6.64
C ARG A 72 2.64 6.32 5.29
N LEU A 73 2.48 5.08 4.86
CA LEU A 73 2.86 4.69 3.50
C LEU A 73 1.97 5.40 2.47
N TYR A 74 0.65 5.42 2.67
CA TYR A 74 -0.28 6.08 1.74
C TYR A 74 -0.04 7.59 1.65
N PHE A 75 0.30 8.22 2.77
CA PHE A 75 0.81 9.60 2.78
C PHE A 75 2.01 9.75 1.84
N ARG A 76 3.05 8.91 1.96
CA ARG A 76 4.26 8.98 1.12
C ARG A 76 3.96 8.73 -0.35
N LEU A 77 3.06 7.78 -0.65
CA LEU A 77 2.63 7.51 -2.02
C LEU A 77 1.91 8.71 -2.65
N ALA A 78 1.00 9.35 -1.91
CA ALA A 78 0.32 10.56 -2.36
C ALA A 78 1.30 11.74 -2.52
N ASN A 79 2.24 11.90 -1.57
CA ASN A 79 3.27 12.93 -1.63
C ASN A 79 4.22 12.73 -2.82
N TRP A 80 4.61 11.51 -3.10
CA TRP A 80 5.46 11.21 -4.26
C TRP A 80 4.71 11.39 -5.59
N ARG A 81 3.46 10.91 -5.66
CA ARG A 81 2.69 10.89 -6.90
C ARG A 81 2.13 12.26 -7.28
N GLN A 82 1.80 13.10 -6.29
CA GLN A 82 1.19 14.42 -6.45
C GLN A 82 -0.02 14.40 -7.43
N PRO A 83 -1.03 13.54 -7.20
CA PRO A 83 -2.18 13.44 -8.10
C PRO A 83 -3.06 14.68 -8.01
N GLY A 84 -3.75 15.00 -9.12
CA GLY A 84 -4.79 16.04 -9.12
C GLY A 84 -6.08 15.57 -8.44
N VAL A 85 -6.42 14.29 -8.59
CA VAL A 85 -7.60 13.67 -7.99
C VAL A 85 -7.22 12.33 -7.36
N ILE A 86 -7.76 12.06 -6.18
CA ILE A 86 -7.60 10.79 -5.44
C ILE A 86 -8.98 10.13 -5.29
N GLU A 87 -9.08 8.88 -5.71
CA GLU A 87 -10.20 8.00 -5.41
C GLU A 87 -9.80 7.08 -4.27
N ALA A 88 -10.49 7.12 -3.13
CA ALA A 88 -10.12 6.33 -1.98
C ALA A 88 -11.34 5.90 -1.16
N ASP A 89 -11.38 4.61 -0.82
CA ASP A 89 -12.38 4.05 0.09
C ASP A 89 -12.12 4.48 1.53
N ASP A 90 -10.85 4.54 1.92
CA ASP A 90 -10.40 4.79 3.29
C ASP A 90 -9.10 5.60 3.30
N TYR A 91 -8.55 5.93 4.47
CA TYR A 91 -7.30 6.67 4.67
C TYR A 91 -7.25 8.06 4.02
N GLN A 92 -8.39 8.70 3.78
CA GLN A 92 -8.47 9.99 3.10
C GLN A 92 -7.64 11.08 3.80
N SER A 93 -7.63 11.09 5.14
CA SER A 93 -6.83 12.03 5.93
C SER A 93 -5.32 11.93 5.65
N TYR A 94 -4.80 10.70 5.54
CA TYR A 94 -3.40 10.47 5.21
C TYR A 94 -3.05 10.87 3.79
N LEU A 95 -3.93 10.53 2.84
CA LEU A 95 -3.76 10.85 1.43
C LEU A 95 -3.79 12.35 1.18
N GLN A 96 -4.76 13.07 1.76
CA GLN A 96 -4.85 14.53 1.67
C GLN A 96 -3.69 15.23 2.36
N ALA A 97 -3.18 14.71 3.48
CA ALA A 97 -1.98 15.25 4.10
C ALA A 97 -0.75 15.10 3.21
N GLY A 98 -0.65 13.99 2.45
CA GLY A 98 0.42 13.75 1.47
C GLY A 98 0.32 14.64 0.23
N CYS A 99 -0.88 14.92 -0.23
CA CYS A 99 -1.14 15.80 -1.38
C CYS A 99 -2.32 16.72 -1.11
N ARG A 100 -2.06 17.87 -0.47
CA ARG A 100 -3.09 18.85 -0.07
C ARG A 100 -3.88 19.46 -1.22
N LYS A 101 -3.32 19.43 -2.44
CA LYS A 101 -3.97 19.98 -3.64
C LYS A 101 -4.92 19.00 -4.30
N ALA A 102 -4.85 17.70 -3.95
CA ALA A 102 -5.68 16.68 -4.55
C ALA A 102 -7.14 16.83 -4.12
N ALA A 103 -8.05 16.80 -5.09
CA ALA A 103 -9.47 16.63 -4.84
C ALA A 103 -9.79 15.16 -4.55
N LEU A 104 -10.80 14.91 -3.73
CA LEU A 104 -11.34 13.56 -3.54
C LEU A 104 -12.48 13.32 -4.54
N GLY A 105 -12.44 12.19 -5.24
CA GLY A 105 -13.47 11.82 -6.21
C GLY A 105 -13.00 10.71 -7.14
N GLU A 106 -13.76 10.41 -8.18
CA GLU A 106 -13.35 9.43 -9.19
C GLU A 106 -12.03 9.86 -9.84
N SER A 107 -11.07 8.95 -9.86
CA SER A 107 -9.72 9.23 -10.33
C SER A 107 -9.25 8.24 -11.39
N LYS A 108 -8.32 8.74 -12.23
CA LYS A 108 -7.51 7.92 -13.14
C LYS A 108 -6.02 8.00 -12.81
N GLU A 109 -5.67 8.68 -11.72
CA GLU A 109 -4.28 8.93 -11.34
C GLU A 109 -3.86 8.12 -10.11
N PHE A 110 -4.64 8.23 -9.04
CA PHE A 110 -4.40 7.54 -7.78
C PHE A 110 -5.71 6.94 -7.27
N ILE A 111 -5.75 5.62 -7.16
CA ILE A 111 -6.93 4.87 -6.71
C ILE A 111 -6.51 3.98 -5.54
N LEU A 112 -7.17 4.14 -4.39
CA LEU A 112 -7.00 3.27 -3.23
C LEU A 112 -8.31 2.54 -2.95
N ILE A 113 -8.27 1.23 -3.00
CA ILE A 113 -9.42 0.35 -2.81
C ILE A 113 -9.12 -0.74 -1.78
N SER A 114 -10.16 -1.20 -1.11
CA SER A 114 -10.07 -2.31 -0.16
C SER A 114 -10.12 -3.67 -0.86
N ASN A 115 -9.39 -4.65 -0.31
CA ASN A 115 -9.43 -6.04 -0.76
C ASN A 115 -10.64 -6.77 -0.14
N ASP A 116 -11.81 -6.44 -0.62
CA ASP A 116 -13.09 -7.03 -0.25
C ASP A 116 -13.59 -8.09 -1.25
N ALA A 117 -14.83 -8.57 -1.07
CA ALA A 117 -15.46 -9.54 -1.96
C ALA A 117 -15.69 -9.00 -3.38
N GLU A 118 -15.76 -7.68 -3.54
CA GLU A 118 -16.03 -7.02 -4.83
C GLU A 118 -14.76 -6.56 -5.56
N LEU A 119 -13.57 -6.77 -4.97
CA LEU A 119 -12.30 -6.30 -5.54
C LEU A 119 -12.17 -6.62 -7.02
N ILE A 120 -12.44 -7.84 -7.43
CA ILE A 120 -12.25 -8.27 -8.83
C ILE A 120 -13.21 -7.54 -9.78
N LYS A 121 -14.47 -7.31 -9.37
CA LYS A 121 -15.41 -6.52 -10.15
C LYS A 121 -14.92 -5.06 -10.28
N ARG A 122 -14.48 -4.47 -9.17
CA ARG A 122 -13.93 -3.11 -9.14
C ARG A 122 -12.67 -2.99 -10.00
N MET A 123 -11.76 -3.96 -9.90
CA MET A 123 -10.56 -4.00 -10.74
C MET A 123 -10.91 -4.06 -12.24
N ASN A 124 -11.92 -4.83 -12.64
CA ASN A 124 -12.37 -4.86 -14.04
C ASN A 124 -12.88 -3.49 -14.53
N ILE A 125 -13.57 -2.73 -13.70
CA ILE A 125 -13.96 -1.35 -14.00
C ILE A 125 -12.74 -0.44 -14.10
N ILE A 126 -11.82 -0.55 -13.15
CA ILE A 126 -10.57 0.22 -13.10
C ILE A 126 -9.74 -0.04 -14.34
N TYR A 127 -9.55 -1.28 -14.77
CA TYR A 127 -8.79 -1.63 -15.98
C TYR A 127 -9.27 -0.94 -17.24
N ASN A 128 -10.56 -0.57 -17.32
CA ASN A 128 -11.11 0.15 -18.47
C ASN A 128 -10.79 1.66 -18.43
N LYS A 129 -10.45 2.20 -17.25
CA LYS A 129 -10.19 3.64 -17.08
C LYS A 129 -8.73 3.99 -16.82
N VAL A 130 -7.85 3.01 -16.51
CA VAL A 130 -6.44 3.25 -16.21
C VAL A 130 -5.65 3.76 -17.40
N ARG A 131 -4.59 4.52 -17.09
CA ARG A 131 -3.59 5.04 -18.02
C ARG A 131 -2.20 4.55 -17.60
N GLU A 132 -1.18 4.77 -18.43
CA GLU A 132 0.22 4.42 -18.08
C GLU A 132 0.66 4.99 -16.73
N ASN A 133 0.16 6.18 -16.39
CA ASN A 133 0.49 6.87 -15.15
C ASN A 133 -0.42 6.54 -13.96
N THR A 134 -1.40 5.67 -14.11
CA THR A 134 -2.29 5.30 -13.00
C THR A 134 -1.54 4.47 -11.97
N MET A 135 -1.75 4.77 -10.70
CA MET A 135 -1.32 3.93 -9.58
C MET A 135 -2.56 3.46 -8.82
N VAL A 136 -2.69 2.14 -8.68
CA VAL A 136 -3.74 1.52 -7.86
C VAL A 136 -3.10 0.92 -6.63
N VAL A 137 -3.66 1.24 -5.47
CA VAL A 137 -3.27 0.67 -4.17
C VAL A 137 -4.42 -0.17 -3.66
N ILE A 138 -4.14 -1.40 -3.27
CA ILE A 138 -5.11 -2.35 -2.74
C ILE A 138 -4.78 -2.59 -1.26
N ASP A 139 -5.63 -2.08 -0.37
CA ASP A 139 -5.45 -2.28 1.07
C ASP A 139 -5.88 -3.69 1.49
N GLY A 140 -5.21 -4.24 2.49
CA GLY A 140 -5.60 -5.50 3.11
C GLY A 140 -5.37 -6.75 2.27
N ILE A 141 -4.37 -6.80 1.37
CA ILE A 141 -4.13 -7.96 0.49
C ILE A 141 -3.91 -9.27 1.25
N HIS A 142 -3.43 -9.20 2.49
CA HIS A 142 -3.24 -10.37 3.37
C HIS A 142 -4.57 -11.01 3.83
N ARG A 143 -5.69 -10.28 3.76
CA ARG A 143 -7.02 -10.76 4.18
C ARG A 143 -7.61 -11.72 3.14
N ASN A 144 -7.36 -11.46 1.87
CA ASN A 144 -7.78 -12.34 0.76
C ASN A 144 -6.65 -12.42 -0.28
N LYS A 145 -5.78 -13.40 -0.10
CA LYS A 145 -4.62 -13.62 -0.96
C LYS A 145 -5.01 -14.08 -2.37
N ASP A 146 -6.11 -14.80 -2.50
CA ASP A 146 -6.57 -15.31 -3.81
C ASP A 146 -6.99 -14.16 -4.73
N ASN A 147 -7.67 -13.15 -4.18
CA ASN A 147 -8.00 -11.93 -4.92
C ASN A 147 -6.73 -11.19 -5.36
N TRP A 148 -5.75 -11.05 -4.45
CA TRP A 148 -4.47 -10.43 -4.79
C TRP A 148 -3.74 -11.20 -5.88
N GLN A 149 -3.68 -12.52 -5.82
CA GLN A 149 -3.05 -13.35 -6.86
C GLN A 149 -3.73 -13.20 -8.22
N LYS A 150 -5.07 -13.08 -8.27
CA LYS A 150 -5.79 -12.80 -9.52
C LYS A 150 -5.38 -11.45 -10.11
N VAL A 151 -5.21 -10.42 -9.29
CA VAL A 151 -4.72 -9.10 -9.75
C VAL A 151 -3.29 -9.21 -10.27
N VAL A 152 -2.39 -9.88 -9.56
CA VAL A 152 -0.99 -10.06 -9.95
C VAL A 152 -0.86 -10.83 -11.26
N SER A 153 -1.67 -11.88 -11.45
CA SER A 153 -1.64 -12.73 -12.66
C SER A 153 -2.30 -12.09 -13.88
N ASP A 154 -3.14 -11.07 -13.70
CA ASP A 154 -3.83 -10.39 -14.79
C ASP A 154 -2.84 -9.74 -15.77
N GLU A 155 -3.01 -9.97 -17.07
CA GLU A 155 -2.09 -9.45 -18.09
C GLU A 155 -2.07 -7.93 -18.21
N ARG A 156 -3.13 -7.27 -17.75
CA ARG A 156 -3.26 -5.80 -17.74
C ARG A 156 -2.42 -5.14 -16.67
N THR A 157 -2.03 -5.87 -15.61
CA THR A 157 -1.09 -5.37 -14.58
C THR A 157 0.34 -5.54 -15.05
N VAL A 158 1.17 -4.52 -14.90
CA VAL A 158 2.55 -4.54 -15.39
C VAL A 158 3.53 -4.71 -14.25
N VAL A 159 3.53 -3.81 -13.27
CA VAL A 159 4.40 -3.94 -12.11
C VAL A 159 3.57 -3.95 -10.84
N THR A 160 3.82 -4.95 -9.99
CA THR A 160 3.15 -5.07 -8.69
C THR A 160 4.16 -5.15 -7.57
N PHE A 161 3.81 -4.52 -6.44
CA PHE A 161 4.57 -4.60 -5.20
C PHE A 161 3.66 -5.18 -4.11
N ASP A 162 4.01 -6.35 -3.62
CA ASP A 162 3.37 -7.02 -2.48
C ASP A 162 4.07 -6.59 -1.20
N LEU A 163 3.42 -5.77 -0.38
CA LEU A 163 3.93 -5.32 0.91
C LEU A 163 3.29 -6.07 2.09
N TYR A 164 2.60 -7.18 1.83
CA TYR A 164 1.83 -7.98 2.77
C TYR A 164 0.52 -7.33 3.23
N TYR A 165 0.57 -6.11 3.77
CA TYR A 165 -0.62 -5.39 4.24
C TYR A 165 -1.36 -4.70 3.12
N CYS A 166 -0.65 -4.24 2.11
CA CYS A 166 -1.23 -3.66 0.89
C CYS A 166 -0.42 -4.07 -0.34
N GLY A 167 -1.04 -3.92 -1.51
CA GLY A 167 -0.42 -4.11 -2.81
C GLY A 167 -0.45 -2.83 -3.61
N ILE A 168 0.60 -2.58 -4.41
CA ILE A 168 0.67 -1.43 -5.32
C ILE A 168 0.75 -1.95 -6.73
N VAL A 169 -0.02 -1.38 -7.66
CA VAL A 169 -0.12 -1.81 -9.06
C VAL A 169 0.15 -0.64 -9.99
N PHE A 170 1.02 -0.84 -10.97
CA PHE A 170 1.29 0.08 -12.07
C PHE A 170 0.97 -0.54 -13.42
N PHE A 171 0.59 0.31 -14.40
CA PHE A 171 0.05 -0.07 -15.69
C PHE A 171 0.90 0.43 -16.88
N ASP A 172 2.12 0.86 -16.65
CA ASP A 172 3.02 1.34 -17.69
C ASP A 172 3.46 0.21 -18.63
N LYS A 173 2.83 0.15 -19.80
CA LYS A 173 3.07 -0.89 -20.83
C LYS A 173 4.47 -0.87 -21.46
N LYS A 174 5.24 0.19 -21.24
CA LYS A 174 6.64 0.27 -21.70
C LYS A 174 7.58 -0.59 -20.86
N ARG A 175 7.08 -1.05 -19.69
CA ARG A 175 7.85 -1.86 -18.73
C ARG A 175 7.52 -3.34 -18.90
N HIS A 176 8.47 -4.19 -18.57
CA HIS A 176 8.22 -5.62 -18.48
C HIS A 176 7.40 -5.97 -17.25
N LYS A 177 6.56 -6.99 -17.35
CA LYS A 177 5.78 -7.49 -16.21
C LYS A 177 6.73 -7.95 -15.10
N GLN A 178 6.57 -7.37 -13.92
CA GLN A 178 7.37 -7.69 -12.72
C GLN A 178 6.49 -7.71 -11.47
N ASN A 179 6.72 -8.71 -10.63
CA ASN A 179 6.00 -8.87 -9.39
C ASN A 179 7.03 -8.90 -8.24
N TYR A 180 7.06 -7.86 -7.43
CA TYR A 180 8.00 -7.73 -6.33
C TYR A 180 7.34 -8.04 -4.99
N ILE A 181 8.01 -8.82 -4.16
CA ILE A 181 7.67 -8.98 -2.75
C ILE A 181 8.60 -8.06 -1.97
N ILE A 182 8.03 -7.18 -1.15
CA ILE A 182 8.79 -6.21 -0.36
C ILE A 182 8.46 -6.42 1.11
N ASN A 183 9.49 -6.46 1.94
CA ASN A 183 9.32 -6.40 3.39
C ASN A 183 9.17 -4.94 3.80
N PHE A 184 8.04 -4.64 4.41
CA PHE A 184 7.62 -3.29 4.74
C PHE A 184 7.31 -3.17 6.24
#